data_085cfe67fcf1e1ec90f34de89fb3e827
#
_entry.id   085cfe67fcf1e1ec90f34de89fb3e827
#
_cell.length_a   1.000
_cell.length_b   1.000
_cell.length_c   1.000
_cell.angle_alpha   90.00
_cell.angle_beta   90.00
_cell.angle_gamma   90.00
#
_symmetry.space_group_name_H-M   'P 1'
#
loop_
_entity.id
_entity.type
_entity.pdbx_description
1 polymer ?
#
loop_
_entity_poly.entity_id
_entity_poly.type
_entity_poly.pdbx_seq_one_letter_code
_entity_poly.pdbx_strand_id
1 'polypeptide(L)'
;MACYGVENGVDTSPALLPKKEMRIIGIYSPVGRTQKTSFALTMGQILAKERAVLYLNMESYSGFERLLECSYDRGMSDILYYARQENQGIIYKLGGMVQSMQNLDYLPPAASPMDIQTAKYEEWKWLFQEIEKDSSYEVLILDLGDGVADLYQILDFCNEIYVPIRNDVISAAKMEQFENLLRRWDCQSVLDKMRKIHVPFHTANRTGKAYFEELVWSELGDYVRQILRDGRRGEET
;
A
#
# COMPACT_ATOMS: atom_id res chain seq x y z
N MET A 1 -66.59 12.07 24.66
CA MET A 1 -65.97 11.44 23.51
C MET A 1 -64.60 12.03 23.34
N ALA A 2 -63.57 11.32 23.74
CA ALA A 2 -62.16 11.76 23.65
C ALA A 2 -61.51 11.00 22.49
N CYS A 3 -61.02 11.75 21.49
CA CYS A 3 -60.24 11.19 20.39
C CYS A 3 -58.78 11.13 20.81
N TYR A 4 -58.23 9.92 20.88
CA TYR A 4 -56.80 9.70 21.06
C TYR A 4 -56.10 9.81 19.68
N GLY A 5 -55.21 10.79 19.55
CA GLY A 5 -54.30 10.89 18.43
C GLY A 5 -53.15 9.87 18.58
N VAL A 6 -52.95 9.05 17.53
CA VAL A 6 -51.81 8.15 17.40
C VAL A 6 -50.65 8.98 16.92
N GLU A 7 -49.63 9.21 17.75
CA GLU A 7 -48.33 9.75 17.33
C GLU A 7 -47.54 8.63 16.60
N ASN A 8 -47.38 8.80 15.31
CA ASN A 8 -46.45 8.00 14.53
C ASN A 8 -44.99 8.46 14.87
N GLY A 9 -44.33 7.70 15.74
CA GLY A 9 -42.90 7.87 15.99
C GLY A 9 -42.13 7.55 14.71
N VAL A 10 -41.58 8.61 14.11
CA VAL A 10 -40.58 8.43 13.03
C VAL A 10 -39.32 7.90 13.68
N ASP A 11 -39.00 6.66 13.42
CA ASP A 11 -37.74 5.99 13.83
C ASP A 11 -36.58 6.68 13.07
N THR A 12 -35.93 7.61 13.71
CA THR A 12 -34.71 8.28 13.21
C THR A 12 -33.45 7.54 13.65
N SER A 13 -33.42 6.24 13.41
CA SER A 13 -32.13 5.53 13.49
C SER A 13 -31.21 6.12 12.43
N PRO A 14 -29.99 6.61 12.80
CA PRO A 14 -29.06 7.13 11.81
C PRO A 14 -28.73 5.98 10.86
N ALA A 15 -29.00 6.18 9.56
CA ALA A 15 -28.58 5.26 8.53
C ALA A 15 -27.08 5.05 8.66
N LEU A 16 -26.66 3.86 9.06
CA LEU A 16 -25.26 3.47 9.06
C LEU A 16 -24.76 3.63 7.62
N LEU A 17 -23.95 4.65 7.37
CA LEU A 17 -23.25 4.79 6.10
C LEU A 17 -22.49 3.48 5.86
N PRO A 18 -22.53 2.92 4.64
CA PRO A 18 -21.80 1.70 4.33
C PRO A 18 -20.33 1.90 4.75
N LYS A 19 -19.79 0.96 5.53
CA LYS A 19 -18.40 0.98 5.94
C LYS A 19 -17.57 0.95 4.66
N LYS A 20 -16.76 1.98 4.45
CA LYS A 20 -15.90 2.07 3.29
C LYS A 20 -14.79 1.04 3.46
N GLU A 21 -14.71 0.06 2.58
CA GLU A 21 -13.62 -0.89 2.54
C GLU A 21 -12.39 -0.21 1.94
N MET A 22 -11.27 -0.25 2.67
CA MET A 22 -9.99 0.26 2.21
C MET A 22 -9.35 -0.78 1.29
N ARG A 23 -8.97 -0.36 0.08
CA ARG A 23 -8.26 -1.22 -0.88
C ARG A 23 -6.77 -1.26 -0.53
N ILE A 24 -6.25 -2.45 -0.24
CA ILE A 24 -4.83 -2.66 0.06
C ILE A 24 -4.14 -3.28 -1.15
N ILE A 25 -3.18 -2.55 -1.70
CA ILE A 25 -2.42 -2.93 -2.89
C ILE A 25 -1.00 -3.28 -2.47
N GLY A 26 -0.63 -4.56 -2.61
CA GLY A 26 0.72 -5.03 -2.41
C GLY A 26 1.56 -4.92 -3.69
N ILE A 27 2.77 -4.40 -3.58
CA ILE A 27 3.73 -4.39 -4.67
C ILE A 27 4.97 -5.13 -4.20
N TYR A 28 5.20 -6.31 -4.78
CA TYR A 28 6.29 -7.20 -4.40
C TYR A 28 6.91 -7.88 -5.63
N SER A 29 8.18 -8.18 -5.57
CA SER A 29 8.84 -9.01 -6.57
C SER A 29 10.00 -9.78 -5.94
N PRO A 30 10.10 -11.09 -6.17
CA PRO A 30 11.29 -11.87 -5.78
C PRO A 30 12.51 -11.55 -6.67
N VAL A 31 12.31 -10.68 -7.67
CA VAL A 31 13.33 -10.25 -8.62
C VAL A 31 13.80 -8.84 -8.28
N GLY A 32 15.08 -8.65 -8.07
CA GLY A 32 15.63 -7.31 -7.80
C GLY A 32 15.65 -6.41 -9.05
N ARG A 33 15.67 -5.10 -8.83
CA ARG A 33 15.80 -4.06 -9.89
C ARG A 33 14.67 -4.11 -10.93
N THR A 34 13.45 -4.41 -10.49
CA THR A 34 12.24 -4.41 -11.32
C THR A 34 11.50 -3.08 -11.31
N GLN A 35 12.09 -2.03 -10.73
CA GLN A 35 11.49 -0.71 -10.56
C GLN A 35 10.21 -0.70 -9.69
N LYS A 36 10.13 -1.62 -8.74
CA LYS A 36 9.02 -1.79 -7.82
C LYS A 36 8.62 -0.49 -7.13
N THR A 37 9.56 0.18 -6.46
CA THR A 37 9.34 1.44 -5.75
C THR A 37 8.89 2.58 -6.67
N SER A 38 9.52 2.73 -7.86
CA SER A 38 9.10 3.74 -8.84
C SER A 38 7.67 3.48 -9.32
N PHE A 39 7.31 2.22 -9.57
CA PHE A 39 5.95 1.82 -9.94
C PHE A 39 4.96 2.12 -8.81
N ALA A 40 5.28 1.76 -7.56
CA ALA A 40 4.45 2.00 -6.38
C ALA A 40 4.17 3.49 -6.16
N LEU A 41 5.22 4.31 -6.22
CA LEU A 41 5.12 5.76 -6.07
C LEU A 41 4.31 6.40 -7.20
N THR A 42 4.52 5.95 -8.46
CA THR A 42 3.76 6.44 -9.61
C THR A 42 2.27 6.09 -9.48
N MET A 43 1.97 4.85 -9.08
CA MET A 43 0.59 4.40 -8.84
C MET A 43 -0.07 5.22 -7.75
N GLY A 44 0.62 5.41 -6.63
CA GLY A 44 0.14 6.21 -5.51
C GLY A 44 -0.22 7.63 -5.93
N GLN A 45 0.65 8.30 -6.66
CA GLN A 45 0.40 9.68 -7.12
C GLN A 45 -0.76 9.78 -8.13
N ILE A 46 -0.91 8.79 -9.01
CA ILE A 46 -2.01 8.81 -9.98
C ILE A 46 -3.34 8.57 -9.26
N LEU A 47 -3.41 7.61 -8.33
CA LEU A 47 -4.59 7.35 -7.53
C LEU A 47 -4.92 8.50 -6.59
N ALA A 48 -3.91 9.16 -6.02
CA ALA A 48 -4.07 10.28 -5.08
C ALA A 48 -4.71 11.54 -5.69
N LYS A 49 -4.90 11.58 -7.01
CA LYS A 49 -5.65 12.65 -7.68
C LYS A 49 -7.16 12.58 -7.41
N GLU A 50 -7.68 11.40 -7.14
CA GLU A 50 -9.11 11.11 -7.03
C GLU A 50 -9.49 10.49 -5.67
N ARG A 51 -8.53 9.95 -4.92
CA ARG A 51 -8.75 9.19 -3.69
C ARG A 51 -7.75 9.58 -2.61
N ALA A 52 -8.09 9.35 -1.35
CA ALA A 52 -7.14 9.44 -0.25
C ALA A 52 -6.25 8.19 -0.23
N VAL A 53 -4.96 8.37 -0.50
CA VAL A 53 -3.97 7.28 -0.63
C VAL A 53 -2.88 7.43 0.40
N LEU A 54 -2.58 6.35 1.12
CA LEU A 54 -1.41 6.25 1.98
C LEU A 54 -0.41 5.25 1.38
N TYR A 55 0.83 5.68 1.22
CA TYR A 55 1.93 4.82 0.79
C TYR A 55 2.82 4.46 1.96
N LEU A 56 3.13 3.17 2.10
CA LEU A 56 4.04 2.61 3.09
C LEU A 56 5.22 1.94 2.39
N ASN A 57 6.43 2.47 2.63
CA ASN A 57 7.66 1.80 2.21
C ASN A 57 8.08 0.78 3.27
N MET A 58 8.07 -0.49 2.90
CA MET A 58 8.42 -1.61 3.78
C MET A 58 9.74 -2.28 3.30
N GLU A 59 10.60 -1.55 2.63
CA GLU A 59 11.93 -2.01 2.28
C GLU A 59 12.93 -1.78 3.43
N SER A 60 13.91 -2.66 3.56
CA SER A 60 14.98 -2.52 4.55
C SER A 60 15.81 -1.25 4.36
N TYR A 61 15.93 -0.77 3.11
CA TYR A 61 16.68 0.43 2.74
C TYR A 61 15.89 1.23 1.70
N SER A 62 15.16 2.23 2.16
CA SER A 62 14.28 3.03 1.29
C SER A 62 15.02 4.07 0.43
N GLY A 63 16.09 4.64 0.95
CA GLY A 63 16.79 5.77 0.33
C GLY A 63 15.99 7.07 0.26
N PHE A 64 14.85 7.18 0.94
CA PHE A 64 13.89 8.30 0.81
C PHE A 64 14.46 9.63 1.24
N GLU A 65 15.26 9.70 2.30
CA GLU A 65 15.85 10.97 2.73
C GLU A 65 16.66 11.63 1.61
N ARG A 66 17.47 10.83 0.90
CA ARG A 66 18.23 11.32 -0.23
C ARG A 66 17.37 11.57 -1.45
N LEU A 67 16.42 10.67 -1.73
CA LEU A 67 15.54 10.75 -2.88
C LEU A 67 14.62 11.97 -2.80
N LEU A 68 14.06 12.24 -1.60
CA LEU A 68 13.09 13.30 -1.37
C LEU A 68 13.71 14.59 -0.82
N GLU A 69 15.02 14.61 -0.62
CA GLU A 69 15.78 15.76 -0.08
C GLU A 69 15.22 16.26 1.26
N CYS A 70 14.90 15.33 2.14
CA CYS A 70 14.32 15.62 3.46
C CYS A 70 14.96 14.73 4.55
N SER A 71 14.69 15.08 5.80
CA SER A 71 15.03 14.27 6.97
C SER A 71 13.76 14.01 7.78
N TYR A 72 13.73 12.90 8.49
CA TYR A 72 12.57 12.49 9.27
C TYR A 72 12.96 12.27 10.73
N ASP A 73 12.24 12.92 11.64
CA ASP A 73 12.39 12.68 13.08
C ASP A 73 11.59 11.47 13.55
N ARG A 74 10.50 11.17 12.84
CA ARG A 74 9.56 10.08 13.15
C ARG A 74 9.04 9.42 11.87
N GLY A 75 8.67 8.14 11.98
CA GLY A 75 8.16 7.40 10.84
C GLY A 75 7.71 5.99 11.18
N MET A 76 7.95 5.06 10.27
CA MET A 76 7.53 3.66 10.37
C MET A 76 8.00 2.98 11.65
N SER A 77 9.23 3.24 12.12
CA SER A 77 9.75 2.68 13.38
C SER A 77 8.88 3.04 14.57
N ASP A 78 8.43 4.31 14.65
CA ASP A 78 7.56 4.77 15.73
C ASP A 78 6.17 4.16 15.64
N ILE A 79 5.60 4.09 14.44
CA ILE A 79 4.27 3.49 14.24
C ILE A 79 4.28 2.00 14.61
N LEU A 80 5.33 1.25 14.23
CA LEU A 80 5.48 -0.15 14.61
C LEU A 80 5.63 -0.32 16.13
N TYR A 81 6.34 0.58 16.79
CA TYR A 81 6.42 0.58 18.26
C TYR A 81 5.03 0.75 18.90
N TYR A 82 4.18 1.64 18.37
CA TYR A 82 2.80 1.80 18.87
C TYR A 82 1.90 0.62 18.48
N ALA A 83 2.09 0.04 17.30
CA ALA A 83 1.34 -1.14 16.86
C ALA A 83 1.58 -2.35 17.76
N ARG A 84 2.84 -2.60 18.18
CA ARG A 84 3.19 -3.64 19.15
C ARG A 84 2.46 -3.52 20.50
N GLN A 85 2.06 -2.31 20.86
CA GLN A 85 1.35 -2.02 22.10
C GLN A 85 -0.17 -1.93 21.91
N GLU A 86 -0.68 -2.18 20.71
CA GLU A 86 -2.08 -1.99 20.34
C GLU A 86 -2.64 -0.63 20.81
N ASN A 87 -1.86 0.43 20.58
CA ASN A 87 -2.16 1.75 21.09
C ASN A 87 -3.36 2.37 20.37
N GLN A 88 -4.49 2.50 21.06
CA GLN A 88 -5.76 3.00 20.48
C GLN A 88 -5.68 4.41 19.88
N GLY A 89 -4.66 5.21 20.22
CA GLY A 89 -4.42 6.52 19.63
C GLY A 89 -3.52 6.50 18.39
N ILE A 90 -3.28 5.35 17.77
CA ILE A 90 -2.30 5.18 16.69
C ILE A 90 -2.62 6.05 15.46
N ILE A 91 -3.90 6.21 15.11
CA ILE A 91 -4.30 7.01 13.94
C ILE A 91 -3.99 8.49 14.15
N TYR A 92 -4.18 9.02 15.36
CA TYR A 92 -3.76 10.37 15.69
C TYR A 92 -2.23 10.55 15.58
N LYS A 93 -1.47 9.55 16.05
CA LYS A 93 0.00 9.54 15.93
C LYS A 93 0.44 9.43 14.47
N LEU A 94 -0.19 8.56 13.70
CA LEU A 94 0.04 8.42 12.26
C LEU A 94 -0.16 9.75 11.54
N GLY A 95 -1.28 10.44 11.79
CA GLY A 95 -1.56 11.75 11.20
C GLY A 95 -0.52 12.82 11.53
N GLY A 96 0.12 12.73 12.71
CA GLY A 96 1.23 13.61 13.08
C GLY A 96 2.59 13.26 12.47
N MET A 97 2.73 12.11 11.78
CA MET A 97 3.97 11.63 11.17
C MET A 97 3.92 11.60 9.65
N VAL A 98 2.72 11.39 9.08
CA VAL A 98 2.50 11.35 7.64
C VAL A 98 3.01 12.64 7.00
N GLN A 99 3.71 12.46 5.90
CA GLN A 99 4.19 13.52 5.02
C GLN A 99 3.44 13.45 3.69
N SER A 100 3.30 14.58 3.02
CA SER A 100 2.66 14.65 1.70
C SER A 100 3.67 15.10 0.64
N MET A 101 3.71 14.39 -0.48
CA MET A 101 4.44 14.80 -1.66
C MET A 101 3.47 14.91 -2.83
N GLN A 102 3.23 16.14 -3.27
CA GLN A 102 2.11 16.48 -4.15
C GLN A 102 0.78 16.08 -3.50
N ASN A 103 0.05 15.09 -4.04
CA ASN A 103 -1.20 14.60 -3.46
C ASN A 103 -1.05 13.25 -2.75
N LEU A 104 0.14 12.64 -2.79
CA LEU A 104 0.38 11.35 -2.17
C LEU A 104 0.86 11.52 -0.74
N ASP A 105 0.09 10.97 0.19
CA ASP A 105 0.52 10.84 1.56
C ASP A 105 1.39 9.59 1.74
N TYR A 106 2.46 9.73 2.48
CA TYR A 106 3.35 8.63 2.80
C TYR A 106 3.83 8.70 4.25
N LEU A 107 4.01 7.55 4.86
CA LEU A 107 4.68 7.45 6.14
C LEU A 107 6.19 7.41 5.90
N PRO A 108 7.00 8.28 6.56
CA PRO A 108 8.45 8.17 6.50
C PRO A 108 8.93 6.75 6.78
N PRO A 109 9.91 6.23 6.03
CA PRO A 109 10.39 4.86 6.17
C PRO A 109 10.93 4.56 7.57
N ALA A 110 11.16 3.27 7.84
CA ALA A 110 11.78 2.85 9.08
C ALA A 110 13.22 3.39 9.19
N ALA A 111 13.57 3.87 10.36
CA ALA A 111 14.92 4.35 10.67
C ALA A 111 15.95 3.20 10.72
N SER A 112 15.47 1.98 11.04
CA SER A 112 16.29 0.77 11.10
C SER A 112 15.68 -0.37 10.27
N PRO A 113 16.47 -1.09 9.46
CA PRO A 113 16.04 -2.30 8.79
C PRO A 113 15.44 -3.35 9.74
N MET A 114 15.98 -3.39 10.97
CA MET A 114 15.53 -4.34 12.00
C MET A 114 14.05 -4.16 12.37
N ASP A 115 13.53 -2.92 12.30
CA ASP A 115 12.14 -2.65 12.63
C ASP A 115 11.19 -3.35 11.64
N ILE A 116 11.55 -3.36 10.35
CA ILE A 116 10.80 -4.09 9.31
C ILE A 116 11.00 -5.60 9.44
N GLN A 117 12.24 -6.05 9.69
CA GLN A 117 12.57 -7.47 9.75
C GLN A 117 12.01 -8.19 10.97
N THR A 118 11.73 -7.46 12.05
CA THR A 118 11.23 -8.04 13.31
C THR A 118 9.74 -7.78 13.56
N ALA A 119 9.11 -6.90 12.77
CA ALA A 119 7.69 -6.62 12.87
C ALA A 119 6.87 -7.83 12.41
N LYS A 120 6.06 -8.39 13.30
CA LYS A 120 5.25 -9.57 13.05
C LYS A 120 4.00 -9.24 12.25
N TYR A 121 3.43 -10.26 11.60
CA TYR A 121 2.19 -10.11 10.85
C TYR A 121 1.05 -9.50 11.67
N GLU A 122 0.90 -9.88 12.94
CA GLU A 122 -0.14 -9.37 13.82
C GLU A 122 -0.03 -7.85 14.04
N GLU A 123 1.20 -7.33 14.14
CA GLU A 123 1.47 -5.88 14.29
C GLU A 123 1.04 -5.13 13.02
N TRP A 124 1.38 -5.65 11.83
CA TRP A 124 0.97 -5.08 10.55
C TRP A 124 -0.54 -5.16 10.35
N LYS A 125 -1.14 -6.33 10.60
CA LYS A 125 -2.57 -6.54 10.48
C LYS A 125 -3.36 -5.58 11.35
N TRP A 126 -2.95 -5.45 12.61
CA TRP A 126 -3.59 -4.53 13.54
C TRP A 126 -3.49 -3.08 13.04
N LEU A 127 -2.29 -2.64 12.60
CA LEU A 127 -2.09 -1.30 12.03
C LEU A 127 -2.99 -1.04 10.82
N PHE A 128 -3.06 -1.98 9.87
CA PHE A 128 -3.88 -1.81 8.67
C PHE A 128 -5.38 -1.76 9.02
N GLN A 129 -5.82 -2.55 9.98
CA GLN A 129 -7.21 -2.52 10.46
C GLN A 129 -7.56 -1.20 11.16
N GLU A 130 -6.68 -0.64 11.96
CA GLU A 130 -6.91 0.67 12.58
C GLU A 130 -6.90 1.79 11.54
N ILE A 131 -6.02 1.73 10.52
CA ILE A 131 -6.05 2.68 9.39
C ILE A 131 -7.39 2.60 8.66
N GLU A 132 -7.86 1.40 8.32
CA GLU A 132 -9.15 1.20 7.65
C GLU A 132 -10.33 1.72 8.47
N LYS A 133 -10.30 1.47 9.77
CA LYS A 133 -11.40 1.79 10.68
C LYS A 133 -11.53 3.28 10.98
N ASP A 134 -10.41 3.94 11.28
CA ASP A 134 -10.39 5.26 11.92
C ASP A 134 -9.69 6.35 11.09
N SER A 135 -9.29 6.06 9.83
CA SER A 135 -8.73 7.07 8.94
C SER A 135 -9.62 7.35 7.73
N SER A 136 -9.30 8.40 6.97
CA SER A 136 -9.96 8.75 5.71
C SER A 136 -9.37 8.05 4.48
N TYR A 137 -8.31 7.27 4.62
CA TYR A 137 -7.64 6.63 3.49
C TYR A 137 -8.54 5.59 2.82
N GLU A 138 -8.56 5.63 1.49
CA GLU A 138 -9.33 4.71 0.64
C GLU A 138 -8.44 3.63 0.04
N VAL A 139 -7.16 3.95 -0.12
CA VAL A 139 -6.18 3.05 -0.71
C VAL A 139 -4.93 3.06 0.16
N LEU A 140 -4.44 1.87 0.46
CA LEU A 140 -3.15 1.64 1.10
C LEU A 140 -2.23 0.94 0.11
N ILE A 141 -1.08 1.55 -0.19
CA ILE A 141 -0.06 0.96 -1.07
C ILE A 141 1.10 0.47 -0.21
N LEU A 142 1.41 -0.82 -0.31
CA LEU A 142 2.51 -1.47 0.37
C LEU A 142 3.65 -1.77 -0.62
N ASP A 143 4.75 -1.05 -0.52
CA ASP A 143 5.98 -1.34 -1.26
C ASP A 143 6.84 -2.33 -0.46
N LEU A 144 6.66 -3.62 -0.75
CA LEU A 144 7.14 -4.73 0.07
C LEU A 144 8.57 -5.14 -0.33
N GLY A 145 9.47 -5.15 0.65
CA GLY A 145 10.83 -5.65 0.52
C GLY A 145 10.98 -7.12 0.92
N ASP A 146 12.08 -7.75 0.50
CA ASP A 146 12.42 -9.15 0.87
C ASP A 146 12.68 -9.32 2.38
N GLY A 147 12.95 -8.22 3.08
CA GLY A 147 13.23 -8.23 4.53
C GLY A 147 11.99 -8.21 5.41
N VAL A 148 10.80 -8.13 4.85
CA VAL A 148 9.55 -8.10 5.64
C VAL A 148 9.31 -9.48 6.24
N ALA A 149 9.20 -9.55 7.57
CA ALA A 149 8.81 -10.77 8.25
C ALA A 149 7.37 -11.15 7.87
N ASP A 150 7.08 -12.44 7.85
CA ASP A 150 5.73 -12.96 7.55
C ASP A 150 5.14 -12.43 6.22
N LEU A 151 6.01 -12.16 5.23
CA LEU A 151 5.66 -11.56 3.93
C LEU A 151 4.44 -12.22 3.28
N TYR A 152 4.34 -13.55 3.32
CA TYR A 152 3.25 -14.29 2.66
C TYR A 152 1.89 -14.00 3.28
N GLN A 153 1.84 -13.82 4.60
CA GLN A 153 0.63 -13.44 5.31
C GLN A 153 0.21 -12.01 4.99
N ILE A 154 1.18 -11.10 4.82
CA ILE A 154 0.92 -9.72 4.40
C ILE A 154 0.42 -9.69 2.95
N LEU A 155 1.02 -10.49 2.05
CA LEU A 155 0.54 -10.62 0.68
C LEU A 155 -0.89 -11.17 0.64
N ASP A 156 -1.20 -12.16 1.49
CA ASP A 156 -2.54 -12.69 1.60
C ASP A 156 -3.57 -11.66 2.11
N PHE A 157 -3.14 -10.72 2.93
CA PHE A 157 -3.97 -9.64 3.42
C PHE A 157 -4.29 -8.57 2.37
N CYS A 158 -3.48 -8.46 1.30
CA CYS A 158 -3.73 -7.54 0.20
C CYS A 158 -4.97 -7.93 -0.61
N ASN A 159 -5.70 -6.93 -1.16
CA ASN A 159 -6.79 -7.16 -2.10
C ASN A 159 -6.26 -7.52 -3.49
N GLU A 160 -5.14 -6.93 -3.90
CA GLU A 160 -4.44 -7.24 -5.15
C GLU A 160 -2.93 -7.09 -4.97
N ILE A 161 -2.17 -7.81 -5.81
CA ILE A 161 -0.71 -7.83 -5.73
C ILE A 161 -0.15 -7.61 -7.12
N TYR A 162 0.60 -6.53 -7.29
CA TYR A 162 1.38 -6.31 -8.51
C TYR A 162 2.79 -6.88 -8.34
N VAL A 163 3.19 -7.72 -9.29
CA VAL A 163 4.50 -8.39 -9.28
C VAL A 163 5.30 -7.96 -10.51
N PRO A 164 6.13 -6.91 -10.37
CA PRO A 164 7.05 -6.52 -11.43
C PRO A 164 8.05 -7.63 -11.75
N ILE A 165 8.13 -8.03 -13.02
CA ILE A 165 9.01 -9.08 -13.52
C ILE A 165 9.94 -8.57 -14.64
N ARG A 166 10.95 -9.35 -14.97
CA ARG A 166 11.91 -9.10 -16.07
C ARG A 166 11.96 -10.26 -17.03
N ASN A 167 12.26 -9.98 -18.30
CA ASN A 167 12.37 -10.97 -19.36
C ASN A 167 13.80 -11.56 -19.45
N ASP A 168 14.27 -12.18 -18.38
CA ASP A 168 15.52 -12.91 -18.37
C ASP A 168 15.39 -14.25 -17.63
N VAL A 169 16.28 -15.19 -17.92
CA VAL A 169 16.22 -16.57 -17.41
C VAL A 169 16.30 -16.63 -15.89
N ILE A 170 17.12 -15.77 -15.25
CA ILE A 170 17.28 -15.75 -13.80
C ILE A 170 15.99 -15.24 -13.13
N SER A 171 15.40 -14.21 -13.70
CA SER A 171 14.14 -13.66 -13.22
C SER A 171 13.00 -14.68 -13.34
N ALA A 172 12.93 -15.41 -14.46
CA ALA A 172 11.96 -16.48 -14.65
C ALA A 172 12.13 -17.60 -13.62
N ALA A 173 13.36 -18.04 -13.36
CA ALA A 173 13.66 -19.08 -12.38
C ALA A 173 13.28 -18.65 -10.94
N LYS A 174 13.55 -17.39 -10.57
CA LYS A 174 13.14 -16.84 -9.25
C LYS A 174 11.62 -16.77 -9.11
N MET A 175 10.91 -16.33 -10.16
CA MET A 175 9.44 -16.31 -10.17
C MET A 175 8.86 -17.71 -10.02
N GLU A 176 9.37 -18.69 -10.78
CA GLU A 176 8.95 -20.08 -10.67
C GLU A 176 9.17 -20.64 -9.26
N GLN A 177 10.33 -20.37 -8.67
CA GLN A 177 10.63 -20.78 -7.29
C GLN A 177 9.65 -20.15 -6.30
N PHE A 178 9.36 -18.86 -6.43
CA PHE A 178 8.41 -18.15 -5.58
C PHE A 178 6.99 -18.74 -5.67
N GLU A 179 6.48 -18.94 -6.88
CA GLU A 179 5.17 -19.56 -7.10
C GLU A 179 5.09 -20.99 -6.57
N ASN A 180 6.16 -21.77 -6.76
CA ASN A 180 6.23 -23.13 -6.24
C ASN A 180 6.24 -23.17 -4.71
N LEU A 181 6.85 -22.19 -4.04
CA LEU A 181 6.79 -22.06 -2.59
C LEU A 181 5.37 -21.69 -2.13
N LEU A 182 4.70 -20.75 -2.80
CA LEU A 182 3.31 -20.40 -2.50
C LEU A 182 2.38 -21.61 -2.62
N ARG A 183 2.51 -22.41 -3.69
CA ARG A 183 1.72 -23.65 -3.84
C ARG A 183 2.02 -24.67 -2.75
N ARG A 184 3.30 -24.84 -2.38
CA ARG A 184 3.72 -25.78 -1.32
C ARG A 184 3.20 -25.39 0.06
N TRP A 185 3.03 -24.10 0.31
CA TRP A 185 2.53 -23.56 1.58
C TRP A 185 1.03 -23.28 1.58
N ASP A 186 0.33 -23.78 0.57
CA ASP A 186 -1.14 -23.62 0.41
C ASP A 186 -1.61 -22.17 0.39
N CYS A 187 -0.77 -21.28 -0.16
CA CYS A 187 -1.07 -19.85 -0.33
C CYS A 187 -1.72 -19.57 -1.69
N GLN A 188 -2.76 -20.32 -2.07
CA GLN A 188 -3.43 -20.20 -3.37
C GLN A 188 -4.06 -18.81 -3.53
N SER A 189 -4.63 -18.22 -2.47
CA SER A 189 -5.23 -16.89 -2.49
C SER A 189 -4.24 -15.81 -2.91
N VAL A 190 -2.96 -15.91 -2.53
CA VAL A 190 -1.90 -15.00 -2.98
C VAL A 190 -1.68 -15.12 -4.48
N LEU A 191 -1.62 -16.36 -5.00
CA LEU A 191 -1.45 -16.61 -6.45
C LEU A 191 -2.60 -16.02 -7.26
N ASP A 192 -3.83 -16.14 -6.78
CA ASP A 192 -5.04 -15.66 -7.46
C ASP A 192 -5.09 -14.12 -7.53
N LYS A 193 -4.53 -13.43 -6.53
CA LYS A 193 -4.44 -11.96 -6.46
C LYS A 193 -3.25 -11.38 -7.22
N MET A 194 -2.28 -12.22 -7.63
CA MET A 194 -1.05 -11.77 -8.28
C MET A 194 -1.27 -11.37 -9.73
N ARG A 195 -0.81 -10.18 -10.07
CA ARG A 195 -0.74 -9.66 -11.44
C ARG A 195 0.72 -9.41 -11.83
N LYS A 196 1.28 -10.29 -12.66
CA LYS A 196 2.64 -10.11 -13.20
C LYS A 196 2.65 -8.97 -14.20
N ILE A 197 3.57 -8.04 -14.04
CA ILE A 197 3.68 -6.86 -14.87
C ILE A 197 5.12 -6.62 -15.34
N HIS A 198 5.26 -6.08 -16.55
CA HIS A 198 6.53 -5.64 -17.10
C HIS A 198 6.61 -4.12 -17.00
N VAL A 199 7.26 -3.63 -15.93
CA VAL A 199 7.38 -2.19 -15.70
C VAL A 199 8.37 -1.61 -16.72
N PRO A 200 8.00 -0.57 -17.49
CA PRO A 200 8.92 0.12 -18.39
C PRO A 200 10.14 0.64 -17.63
N PHE A 201 11.31 0.51 -18.26
CA PHE A 201 12.54 0.99 -17.62
C PHE A 201 12.55 2.51 -17.59
N HIS A 202 12.66 3.05 -16.40
CA HIS A 202 12.73 4.49 -16.17
C HIS A 202 13.99 4.82 -15.36
N THR A 203 14.79 5.75 -15.85
CA THR A 203 15.91 6.35 -15.12
C THR A 203 15.52 7.75 -14.70
N ALA A 204 15.17 7.95 -13.44
CA ALA A 204 15.02 9.27 -12.88
C ALA A 204 16.42 9.85 -12.55
N ASN A 205 16.69 11.03 -13.04
CA ASN A 205 17.95 11.76 -12.78
C ASN A 205 17.76 12.94 -11.82
N ARG A 206 16.55 13.08 -11.26
CA ARG A 206 16.16 14.17 -10.37
C ARG A 206 15.83 13.65 -8.98
N THR A 207 15.79 14.54 -8.02
CA THR A 207 15.43 14.28 -6.62
C THR A 207 14.31 15.23 -6.18
N GLY A 208 13.78 15.03 -5.00
CA GLY A 208 12.72 15.86 -4.44
C GLY A 208 11.44 15.85 -5.27
N LYS A 209 10.76 16.97 -5.31
CA LYS A 209 9.50 17.13 -6.06
C LYS A 209 9.62 16.82 -7.55
N ALA A 210 10.77 17.16 -8.16
CA ALA A 210 11.02 16.92 -9.57
C ALA A 210 11.09 15.43 -9.94
N TYR A 211 11.52 14.57 -9.02
CA TYR A 211 11.46 13.11 -9.19
C TYR A 211 10.04 12.62 -9.39
N PHE A 212 9.11 13.05 -8.53
CA PHE A 212 7.72 12.65 -8.62
C PHE A 212 7.03 13.14 -9.90
N GLU A 213 7.33 14.38 -10.32
CA GLU A 213 6.80 14.92 -11.57
C GLU A 213 7.29 14.11 -12.77
N GLU A 214 8.58 13.76 -12.77
CA GLU A 214 9.19 12.95 -13.82
C GLU A 214 8.53 11.56 -13.90
N LEU A 215 8.27 10.88 -12.78
CA LEU A 215 7.60 9.59 -12.76
C LEU A 215 6.21 9.64 -13.41
N VAL A 216 5.38 10.61 -13.02
CA VAL A 216 3.98 10.71 -13.48
C VAL A 216 3.87 11.06 -14.97
N TRP A 217 4.81 11.85 -15.49
CA TRP A 217 4.81 12.30 -16.88
C TRP A 217 5.68 11.46 -17.81
N SER A 218 6.24 10.37 -17.33
CA SER A 218 7.04 9.43 -18.11
C SER A 218 6.21 8.31 -18.74
N GLU A 219 6.86 7.45 -19.53
CA GLU A 219 6.30 6.20 -20.05
C GLU A 219 5.77 5.31 -18.90
N LEU A 220 6.44 5.33 -17.75
CA LEU A 220 5.96 4.63 -16.55
C LEU A 220 4.60 5.16 -16.08
N GLY A 221 4.42 6.48 -16.09
CA GLY A 221 3.13 7.09 -15.75
C GLY A 221 2.00 6.67 -16.68
N ASP A 222 2.27 6.61 -17.99
CA ASP A 222 1.28 6.17 -18.98
C ASP A 222 0.95 4.68 -18.81
N TYR A 223 1.94 3.85 -18.56
CA TYR A 223 1.79 2.44 -18.26
C TYR A 223 0.90 2.20 -17.03
N VAL A 224 1.16 2.91 -15.93
CA VAL A 224 0.34 2.81 -14.71
C VAL A 224 -1.11 3.24 -14.98
N ARG A 225 -1.33 4.33 -15.74
CA ARG A 225 -2.70 4.74 -16.12
C ARG A 225 -3.42 3.66 -16.92
N GLN A 226 -2.71 2.97 -17.81
CA GLN A 226 -3.29 1.86 -18.57
C GLN A 226 -3.70 0.72 -17.65
N ILE A 227 -2.81 0.26 -16.75
CA ILE A 227 -3.10 -0.81 -15.78
C ILE A 227 -4.34 -0.48 -14.94
N LEU A 228 -4.43 0.75 -14.43
CA LEU A 228 -5.56 1.18 -13.61
C LEU A 228 -6.89 1.24 -14.38
N ARG A 229 -6.87 1.56 -15.68
CA ARG A 229 -8.06 1.51 -16.53
C ARG A 229 -8.52 0.07 -16.81
N ASP A 230 -7.58 -0.83 -17.08
CA ASP A 230 -7.88 -2.23 -17.36
C ASP A 230 -8.41 -2.96 -16.11
N GLY A 231 -7.92 -2.61 -14.92
CA GLY A 231 -8.46 -3.10 -13.65
C GLY A 231 -9.91 -2.69 -13.41
N ARG A 232 -10.28 -1.45 -13.68
CA ARG A 232 -11.67 -0.95 -13.52
C ARG A 232 -12.67 -1.66 -14.46
N ARG A 233 -12.25 -2.05 -15.67
CA ARG A 233 -13.13 -2.78 -16.62
C ARG A 233 -13.43 -4.21 -16.19
N GLY A 234 -12.54 -4.82 -15.40
CA GLY A 234 -12.76 -6.17 -14.85
C GLY A 234 -13.69 -6.20 -13.63
N GLU A 235 -13.93 -5.05 -12.98
CA GLU A 235 -14.84 -4.91 -11.82
C GLU A 235 -16.30 -4.59 -12.25
N GLU A 236 -16.52 -4.15 -13.51
CA GLU A 236 -17.84 -3.79 -14.05
C GLU A 236 -18.53 -4.95 -14.81
N THR A 237 -17.89 -6.13 -14.90
CA THR A 237 -18.44 -7.33 -15.56
C THR A 237 -18.73 -8.43 -14.55
#